data_af082e59477e0dffaba5a185f84d3f74
#
_entry.id   af082e59477e0dffaba5a185f84d3f74
#
_cell.length_a   1.000
_cell.length_b   1.000
_cell.length_c   1.000
_cell.angle_alpha   90.00
_cell.angle_beta   90.00
_cell.angle_gamma   90.00
#
_symmetry.space_group_name_H-M   'P 1'
#
loop_
_entity.id
_entity.type
_entity.pdbx_description
1 polymer ?
#
loop_
_entity_poly.entity_id
_entity_poly.type
_entity_poly.pdbx_seq_one_letter_code
_entity_poly.pdbx_strand_id
1 'polypeptide(L)'
;MPVNGRSAFVTGAATGIGKGLVEKLDREGWLVFAGYNRTPPDALIAACGPGLRTMRCTISDPDSVNETARQLEKELGGAPLDLLVNNAATTSGAGGGMENVNLDDFHHLFEVNFWGALRLTQALLPMVRQSVDPRIVMVGSPSQYLTIPLAAQYPISKVALAKLTEVLRVELKPFGVQVTSLEPNGVETPMTSFREQEKIDLWATFPEHLLGQYQRHFKYPGDVLNTASFPLWSPEEFADKVYKKVICAKRLKPRYVIGPNAWILPTLDRWASKSARERLFEKMFRKP
;
A
#
# COMPACT_ATOMS: atom_id res chain seq x y z
N MET A 1 10.06 12.70 -24.94
CA MET A 1 10.82 12.94 -23.69
C MET A 1 9.87 13.54 -22.66
N PRO A 2 10.02 13.24 -21.36
CA PRO A 2 9.18 13.85 -20.32
C PRO A 2 9.33 15.36 -20.32
N VAL A 3 8.23 16.09 -20.10
CA VAL A 3 8.20 17.56 -20.16
C VAL A 3 9.07 18.18 -19.03
N ASN A 4 9.17 17.49 -17.89
CA ASN A 4 9.95 17.97 -16.73
C ASN A 4 11.26 17.18 -16.49
N GLY A 5 11.62 16.24 -17.37
CA GLY A 5 12.84 15.42 -17.30
C GLY A 5 12.87 14.39 -16.17
N ARG A 6 11.76 14.16 -15.44
CA ARG A 6 11.67 13.24 -14.29
C ARG A 6 10.98 11.94 -14.67
N SER A 7 11.37 10.85 -14.01
CA SER A 7 10.80 9.52 -14.21
C SER A 7 10.26 8.91 -12.91
N ALA A 8 9.18 8.13 -13.02
CA ALA A 8 8.57 7.45 -11.87
C ALA A 8 8.15 6.02 -12.22
N PHE A 9 8.32 5.08 -11.30
CA PHE A 9 7.72 3.75 -11.36
C PHE A 9 6.70 3.59 -10.24
N VAL A 10 5.46 3.19 -10.59
CA VAL A 10 4.36 3.00 -9.64
C VAL A 10 3.81 1.58 -9.76
N THR A 11 3.85 0.79 -8.69
CA THR A 11 3.26 -0.56 -8.69
C THR A 11 1.77 -0.54 -8.34
N GLY A 12 1.02 -1.56 -8.79
CA GLY A 12 -0.42 -1.63 -8.55
C GLY A 12 -1.18 -0.46 -9.20
N ALA A 13 -0.72 -0.06 -10.37
CA ALA A 13 -1.19 1.14 -11.07
C ALA A 13 -2.55 0.98 -11.78
N ALA A 14 -3.10 -0.24 -11.87
CA ALA A 14 -4.33 -0.48 -12.63
C ALA A 14 -5.57 0.13 -12.00
N THR A 15 -5.62 0.32 -10.69
CA THR A 15 -6.81 0.79 -9.96
C THR A 15 -6.45 1.65 -8.74
N GLY A 16 -7.46 2.29 -8.16
CA GLY A 16 -7.37 2.98 -6.87
C GLY A 16 -6.24 4.00 -6.78
N ILE A 17 -5.50 3.97 -5.67
CA ILE A 17 -4.44 4.92 -5.36
C ILE A 17 -3.33 4.93 -6.43
N GLY A 18 -2.91 3.74 -6.88
CA GLY A 18 -1.86 3.63 -7.90
C GLY A 18 -2.26 4.30 -9.21
N LYS A 19 -3.50 4.06 -9.67
CA LYS A 19 -4.06 4.72 -10.85
C LYS A 19 -4.07 6.24 -10.69
N GLY A 20 -4.65 6.75 -9.59
CA GLY A 20 -4.69 8.19 -9.35
C GLY A 20 -3.31 8.84 -9.30
N LEU A 21 -2.31 8.19 -8.71
CA LEU A 21 -0.93 8.69 -8.69
C LEU A 21 -0.31 8.72 -10.08
N VAL A 22 -0.51 7.70 -10.92
CA VAL A 22 -0.02 7.67 -12.31
C VAL A 22 -0.64 8.78 -13.12
N GLU A 23 -1.97 8.93 -13.09
CA GLU A 23 -2.68 10.01 -13.80
C GLU A 23 -2.19 11.40 -13.36
N LYS A 24 -1.94 11.57 -12.05
CA LYS A 24 -1.42 12.84 -11.54
C LYS A 24 0.01 13.11 -12.02
N LEU A 25 0.89 12.13 -11.95
CA LEU A 25 2.28 12.28 -12.40
C LEU A 25 2.36 12.54 -13.90
N ASP A 26 1.55 11.85 -14.72
CA ASP A 26 1.48 12.08 -16.16
C ASP A 26 1.02 13.51 -16.47
N ARG A 27 -0.05 14.01 -15.83
CA ARG A 27 -0.50 15.41 -15.95
C ARG A 27 0.56 16.44 -15.58
N GLU A 28 1.46 16.09 -14.67
CA GLU A 28 2.59 16.94 -14.26
C GLU A 28 3.84 16.76 -15.15
N GLY A 29 3.71 16.00 -16.25
CA GLY A 29 4.74 15.85 -17.29
C GLY A 29 5.88 14.90 -16.94
N TRP A 30 5.65 13.93 -16.04
CA TRP A 30 6.62 12.88 -15.75
C TRP A 30 6.60 11.78 -16.81
N LEU A 31 7.73 11.10 -16.98
CA LEU A 31 7.77 9.80 -17.62
C LEU A 31 7.33 8.74 -16.58
N VAL A 32 6.16 8.16 -16.77
CA VAL A 32 5.57 7.27 -15.77
C VAL A 32 5.54 5.83 -16.25
N PHE A 33 6.13 4.95 -15.48
CA PHE A 33 6.08 3.51 -15.67
C PHE A 33 5.04 2.93 -14.71
N ALA A 34 3.92 2.48 -15.27
CA ALA A 34 2.79 1.94 -14.54
C ALA A 34 2.87 0.41 -14.44
N GLY A 35 3.30 -0.10 -13.29
CA GLY A 35 3.37 -1.53 -13.00
C GLY A 35 2.00 -2.13 -12.71
N TYR A 36 1.60 -3.15 -13.47
CA TYR A 36 0.34 -3.90 -13.26
C TYR A 36 0.62 -5.42 -13.16
N ASN A 37 -0.30 -6.16 -12.51
CA ASN A 37 -0.14 -7.60 -12.32
C ASN A 37 -0.80 -8.41 -13.46
N ARG A 38 -2.12 -8.56 -13.42
CA ARG A 38 -2.85 -9.48 -14.31
C ARG A 38 -3.50 -8.77 -15.48
N THR A 39 -4.25 -7.73 -15.22
CA THR A 39 -5.05 -7.02 -16.21
C THR A 39 -4.35 -5.75 -16.65
N PRO A 40 -4.07 -5.57 -17.95
CA PRO A 40 -3.57 -4.30 -18.47
C PRO A 40 -4.49 -3.15 -18.07
N PRO A 41 -3.93 -1.98 -17.75
CA PRO A 41 -4.72 -0.83 -17.30
C PRO A 41 -5.25 -0.01 -18.49
N ASP A 42 -6.12 -0.59 -19.32
CA ASP A 42 -6.62 0.03 -20.55
C ASP A 42 -7.26 1.42 -20.31
N ALA A 43 -8.02 1.54 -19.23
CA ALA A 43 -8.60 2.83 -18.84
C ALA A 43 -7.52 3.89 -18.50
N LEU A 44 -6.41 3.47 -17.93
CA LEU A 44 -5.27 4.34 -17.64
C LEU A 44 -4.54 4.74 -18.92
N ILE A 45 -4.35 3.77 -19.84
CA ILE A 45 -3.71 4.02 -21.15
C ILE A 45 -4.52 5.03 -21.93
N ALA A 46 -5.85 4.93 -21.90
CA ALA A 46 -6.74 5.86 -22.59
C ALA A 46 -6.78 7.27 -21.96
N ALA A 47 -6.51 7.38 -20.67
CA ALA A 47 -6.59 8.63 -19.91
C ALA A 47 -5.28 9.44 -19.88
N CYS A 48 -4.13 8.79 -20.08
CA CYS A 48 -2.81 9.40 -19.96
C CYS A 48 -2.20 9.76 -21.31
N GLY A 49 -1.21 10.63 -21.25
CA GLY A 49 -0.47 11.13 -22.42
C GLY A 49 0.69 10.22 -22.87
N PRO A 50 1.53 10.71 -23.78
CA PRO A 50 2.64 9.94 -24.35
C PRO A 50 3.78 9.65 -23.36
N GLY A 51 3.73 10.22 -22.15
CA GLY A 51 4.67 9.93 -21.06
C GLY A 51 4.40 8.63 -20.33
N LEU A 52 3.25 8.00 -20.54
CA LEU A 52 2.92 6.73 -19.89
C LEU A 52 3.56 5.53 -20.60
N ARG A 53 4.12 4.63 -19.81
CA ARG A 53 4.53 3.27 -20.18
C ARG A 53 3.90 2.28 -19.21
N THR A 54 3.33 1.21 -19.71
CA THR A 54 2.78 0.14 -18.86
C THR A 54 3.71 -1.07 -18.86
N MET A 55 3.94 -1.64 -17.69
CA MET A 55 4.81 -2.81 -17.52
C MET A 55 4.11 -3.87 -16.68
N ARG A 56 4.12 -5.10 -17.14
CA ARG A 56 3.68 -6.22 -16.30
C ARG A 56 4.70 -6.44 -15.20
N CYS A 57 4.26 -6.32 -13.95
CA CYS A 57 5.11 -6.46 -12.76
C CYS A 57 4.34 -7.21 -11.66
N THR A 58 4.52 -8.53 -11.62
CA THR A 58 4.02 -9.38 -10.54
C THR A 58 5.03 -9.36 -9.41
N ILE A 59 4.85 -8.48 -8.42
CA ILE A 59 5.86 -8.23 -7.37
C ILE A 59 6.14 -9.43 -6.46
N SER A 60 5.22 -10.42 -6.40
CA SER A 60 5.40 -11.69 -5.71
C SER A 60 6.21 -12.73 -6.50
N ASP A 61 6.55 -12.45 -7.74
CA ASP A 61 7.31 -13.32 -8.61
C ASP A 61 8.70 -12.72 -8.89
N PRO A 62 9.79 -13.34 -8.40
CA PRO A 62 11.15 -12.84 -8.61
C PRO A 62 11.53 -12.66 -10.07
N ASP A 63 11.12 -13.57 -10.94
CA ASP A 63 11.45 -13.51 -12.36
C ASP A 63 10.73 -12.35 -13.06
N SER A 64 9.47 -12.11 -12.70
CA SER A 64 8.72 -10.95 -13.17
C SER A 64 9.35 -9.63 -12.72
N VAL A 65 9.84 -9.55 -11.48
CA VAL A 65 10.54 -8.36 -10.97
C VAL A 65 11.86 -8.13 -11.70
N ASN A 66 12.65 -9.18 -11.91
CA ASN A 66 13.92 -9.09 -12.65
C ASN A 66 13.70 -8.65 -14.10
N GLU A 67 12.67 -9.18 -14.76
CA GLU A 67 12.31 -8.77 -16.12
C GLU A 67 11.84 -7.32 -16.17
N THR A 68 11.01 -6.91 -15.21
CA THR A 68 10.59 -5.52 -15.07
C THR A 68 11.78 -4.58 -14.92
N ALA A 69 12.77 -4.94 -14.11
CA ALA A 69 13.97 -4.12 -13.92
C ALA A 69 14.78 -3.97 -15.22
N ARG A 70 14.96 -5.07 -15.98
CA ARG A 70 15.65 -5.03 -17.29
C ARG A 70 14.92 -4.17 -18.31
N GLN A 71 13.58 -4.32 -18.39
CA GLN A 71 12.77 -3.52 -19.31
C GLN A 71 12.82 -2.03 -18.94
N LEU A 72 12.72 -1.73 -17.65
CA LEU A 72 12.79 -0.36 -17.16
C LEU A 72 14.14 0.30 -17.46
N GLU A 73 15.25 -0.41 -17.23
CA GLU A 73 16.60 0.06 -17.55
C GLU A 73 16.76 0.38 -19.05
N LYS A 74 16.24 -0.50 -19.91
CA LYS A 74 16.21 -0.30 -21.36
C LYS A 74 15.38 0.92 -21.75
N GLU A 75 14.18 1.08 -21.20
CA GLU A 75 13.28 2.21 -21.50
C GLU A 75 13.83 3.55 -20.98
N LEU A 76 14.53 3.53 -19.86
CA LEU A 76 15.22 4.72 -19.33
C LEU A 76 16.43 5.13 -20.18
N GLY A 77 17.06 4.19 -20.92
CA GLY A 77 18.18 4.48 -21.81
C GLY A 77 19.37 5.14 -21.10
N GLY A 78 19.63 4.78 -19.86
CA GLY A 78 20.69 5.37 -19.02
C GLY A 78 20.24 6.58 -18.19
N ALA A 79 18.98 7.05 -18.34
CA ALA A 79 18.43 8.06 -17.43
C ALA A 79 18.11 7.45 -16.06
N PRO A 80 18.12 8.23 -14.96
CA PRO A 80 17.79 7.73 -13.64
C PRO A 80 16.30 7.45 -13.46
N LEU A 81 15.96 6.66 -12.44
CA LEU A 81 14.62 6.59 -11.88
C LEU A 81 14.52 7.53 -10.68
N ASP A 82 13.74 8.62 -10.79
CA ASP A 82 13.66 9.63 -9.74
C ASP A 82 12.73 9.26 -8.59
N LEU A 83 11.65 8.50 -8.90
CA LEU A 83 10.63 8.13 -7.94
C LEU A 83 10.21 6.67 -8.09
N LEU A 84 10.38 5.90 -7.02
CA LEU A 84 9.78 4.56 -6.88
C LEU A 84 8.61 4.64 -5.91
N VAL A 85 7.40 4.22 -6.34
CA VAL A 85 6.23 4.08 -5.47
C VAL A 85 5.84 2.61 -5.35
N ASN A 86 6.18 1.99 -4.22
CA ASN A 86 5.73 0.66 -3.85
C ASN A 86 4.29 0.75 -3.30
N ASN A 87 3.31 0.68 -4.21
CA ASN A 87 1.89 0.80 -3.88
C ASN A 87 1.14 -0.54 -3.96
N ALA A 88 1.59 -1.49 -4.76
CA ALA A 88 0.91 -2.78 -4.90
C ALA A 88 0.76 -3.48 -3.55
N ALA A 89 -0.46 -3.94 -3.27
CA ALA A 89 -0.81 -4.67 -2.06
C ALA A 89 -2.04 -5.54 -2.30
N THR A 90 -2.27 -6.49 -1.41
CA THR A 90 -3.47 -7.35 -1.39
C THR A 90 -4.02 -7.48 0.02
N THR A 91 -5.33 -7.72 0.11
CA THR A 91 -6.02 -8.21 1.30
C THR A 91 -6.53 -9.64 1.11
N SER A 92 -6.22 -10.28 -0.01
CA SER A 92 -6.60 -11.67 -0.27
C SER A 92 -6.01 -12.57 0.81
N GLY A 93 -6.82 -13.44 1.37
CA GLY A 93 -6.45 -14.30 2.49
C GLY A 93 -6.37 -13.60 3.87
N ALA A 94 -6.76 -12.31 3.96
CA ALA A 94 -6.71 -11.56 5.21
C ALA A 94 -7.97 -11.79 6.08
N GLY A 95 -8.39 -13.02 6.27
CA GLY A 95 -9.55 -13.37 7.09
C GLY A 95 -9.32 -14.60 7.95
N GLY A 96 -10.09 -14.72 9.03
CA GLY A 96 -10.05 -15.84 9.97
C GLY A 96 -9.42 -15.50 11.32
N GLY A 97 -9.70 -16.33 12.31
CA GLY A 97 -9.05 -16.25 13.63
C GLY A 97 -7.58 -16.64 13.53
N MET A 98 -6.72 -16.05 14.35
CA MET A 98 -5.28 -16.37 14.31
C MET A 98 -4.97 -17.82 14.66
N GLU A 99 -5.86 -18.50 15.38
CA GLU A 99 -5.69 -19.92 15.70
C GLU A 99 -6.06 -20.88 14.55
N ASN A 100 -6.79 -20.38 13.53
CA ASN A 100 -7.21 -21.19 12.38
C ASN A 100 -6.88 -20.54 11.03
N VAL A 101 -6.01 -19.55 11.03
CA VAL A 101 -5.60 -18.88 9.79
C VAL A 101 -4.96 -19.86 8.82
N ASN A 102 -5.31 -19.76 7.54
CA ASN A 102 -4.59 -20.47 6.50
C ASN A 102 -3.19 -19.83 6.33
N LEU A 103 -2.15 -20.61 6.63
CA LEU A 103 -0.77 -20.12 6.58
C LEU A 103 -0.29 -19.84 5.16
N ASP A 104 -0.76 -20.58 4.16
CA ASP A 104 -0.38 -20.33 2.76
C ASP A 104 -0.94 -19.00 2.27
N ASP A 105 -2.19 -18.69 2.62
CA ASP A 105 -2.80 -17.39 2.33
C ASP A 105 -2.06 -16.26 3.06
N PHE A 106 -1.67 -16.49 4.31
CA PHE A 106 -0.93 -15.51 5.08
C PHE A 106 0.49 -15.29 4.51
N HIS A 107 1.16 -16.36 4.11
CA HIS A 107 2.44 -16.28 3.40
C HIS A 107 2.29 -15.52 2.07
N HIS A 108 1.26 -15.83 1.27
CA HIS A 108 1.00 -15.11 0.02
C HIS A 108 0.76 -13.62 0.25
N LEU A 109 0.00 -13.26 1.27
CA LEU A 109 -0.23 -11.86 1.63
C LEU A 109 1.09 -11.15 1.99
N PHE A 110 1.97 -11.79 2.75
CA PHE A 110 3.31 -11.26 3.05
C PHE A 110 4.19 -11.19 1.82
N GLU A 111 4.10 -12.18 0.94
CA GLU A 111 4.86 -12.22 -0.31
C GLU A 111 4.55 -11.01 -1.20
N VAL A 112 3.28 -10.59 -1.25
CA VAL A 112 2.88 -9.37 -1.96
C VAL A 112 3.22 -8.10 -1.17
N ASN A 113 2.75 -8.00 0.09
CA ASN A 113 2.74 -6.73 0.83
C ASN A 113 4.10 -6.33 1.42
N PHE A 114 5.01 -7.29 1.61
CA PHE A 114 6.31 -7.08 2.26
C PHE A 114 7.46 -7.50 1.34
N TRP A 115 7.57 -8.79 1.00
CA TRP A 115 8.68 -9.30 0.21
C TRP A 115 8.73 -8.72 -1.19
N GLY A 116 7.58 -8.57 -1.84
CA GLY A 116 7.48 -7.98 -3.18
C GLY A 116 7.96 -6.53 -3.21
N ALA A 117 7.57 -5.72 -2.22
CA ALA A 117 8.03 -4.33 -2.11
C ALA A 117 9.56 -4.25 -1.86
N LEU A 118 10.11 -5.13 -1.01
CA LEU A 118 11.56 -5.21 -0.79
C LEU A 118 12.31 -5.65 -2.03
N ARG A 119 11.87 -6.74 -2.67
CA ARG A 119 12.46 -7.30 -3.89
C ARG A 119 12.52 -6.27 -5.02
N LEU A 120 11.40 -5.59 -5.28
CA LEU A 120 11.36 -4.55 -6.29
C LEU A 120 12.26 -3.37 -5.94
N THR A 121 12.27 -2.96 -4.68
CA THR A 121 13.18 -1.89 -4.22
C THR A 121 14.64 -2.28 -4.48
N GLN A 122 15.05 -3.49 -4.15
CA GLN A 122 16.42 -3.99 -4.41
C GLN A 122 16.75 -3.99 -5.90
N ALA A 123 15.83 -4.47 -6.74
CA ALA A 123 16.04 -4.56 -8.18
C ALA A 123 16.16 -3.18 -8.86
N LEU A 124 15.40 -2.17 -8.39
CA LEU A 124 15.38 -0.84 -9.00
C LEU A 124 16.35 0.17 -8.32
N LEU A 125 16.88 -0.17 -7.14
CA LEU A 125 17.76 0.72 -6.38
C LEU A 125 19.00 1.21 -7.16
N PRO A 126 19.65 0.43 -8.03
CA PRO A 126 20.74 0.93 -8.86
C PRO A 126 20.34 2.12 -9.74
N MET A 127 19.16 2.09 -10.36
CA MET A 127 18.64 3.18 -11.18
C MET A 127 18.16 4.37 -10.33
N VAL A 128 17.56 4.10 -9.16
CA VAL A 128 17.13 5.15 -8.22
C VAL A 128 18.33 5.95 -7.71
N ARG A 129 19.45 5.30 -7.39
CA ARG A 129 20.67 5.97 -6.89
C ARG A 129 21.33 6.92 -7.89
N GLN A 130 21.02 6.80 -9.18
CA GLN A 130 21.56 7.69 -10.23
C GLN A 130 20.84 9.04 -10.27
N SER A 131 19.66 9.16 -9.64
CA SER A 131 18.92 10.42 -9.60
C SER A 131 19.61 11.47 -8.73
N VAL A 132 19.42 12.73 -9.08
CA VAL A 132 19.86 13.88 -8.28
C VAL A 132 18.97 14.12 -7.05
N ASP A 133 17.74 13.61 -7.06
CA ASP A 133 16.78 13.68 -5.95
C ASP A 133 16.01 12.36 -5.82
N PRO A 134 16.72 11.26 -5.47
CA PRO A 134 16.17 9.92 -5.49
C PRO A 134 15.15 9.71 -4.36
N ARG A 135 13.95 9.21 -4.71
CA ARG A 135 12.84 9.04 -3.77
C ARG A 135 12.21 7.67 -3.84
N ILE A 136 11.96 7.09 -2.67
CA ILE A 136 11.20 5.84 -2.50
C ILE A 136 10.01 6.11 -1.58
N VAL A 137 8.80 5.84 -2.07
CA VAL A 137 7.56 5.92 -1.31
C VAL A 137 7.03 4.51 -1.09
N MET A 138 6.96 4.09 0.18
CA MET A 138 6.33 2.84 0.58
C MET A 138 4.90 3.10 1.01
N VAL A 139 3.93 2.54 0.30
CA VAL A 139 2.51 2.75 0.63
C VAL A 139 2.11 1.79 1.75
N GLY A 140 2.14 2.34 2.97
CA GLY A 140 1.71 1.71 4.21
C GLY A 140 0.19 1.72 4.37
N SER A 141 -0.27 1.69 5.61
CA SER A 141 -1.68 1.82 5.98
C SER A 141 -1.83 2.24 7.44
N PRO A 142 -2.80 3.08 7.80
CA PRO A 142 -3.14 3.34 9.19
C PRO A 142 -3.64 2.10 9.94
N SER A 143 -4.00 1.02 9.25
CA SER A 143 -4.34 -0.27 9.88
C SER A 143 -3.22 -0.82 10.76
N GLN A 144 -1.97 -0.42 10.54
CA GLN A 144 -0.83 -0.79 11.40
C GLN A 144 -0.99 -0.33 12.86
N TYR A 145 -1.86 0.64 13.12
CA TYR A 145 -2.16 1.13 14.49
C TYR A 145 -3.36 0.40 15.13
N LEU A 146 -4.05 -0.45 14.38
CA LEU A 146 -5.28 -1.12 14.79
C LEU A 146 -5.00 -2.57 15.21
N THR A 147 -5.69 -3.00 16.25
CA THR A 147 -5.81 -4.42 16.60
C THR A 147 -7.17 -4.91 16.10
N ILE A 148 -7.18 -5.56 14.94
CA ILE A 148 -8.41 -6.01 14.27
C ILE A 148 -8.51 -7.53 14.42
N PRO A 149 -9.34 -8.06 15.35
CA PRO A 149 -9.61 -9.50 15.41
C PRO A 149 -10.21 -9.96 14.07
N LEU A 150 -9.94 -11.22 13.70
CA LEU A 150 -10.45 -11.88 12.49
C LEU A 150 -9.97 -11.32 11.15
N ALA A 151 -9.15 -10.28 11.16
CA ALA A 151 -8.54 -9.68 9.96
C ALA A 151 -7.15 -9.10 10.26
N ALA A 152 -6.36 -9.79 11.11
CA ALA A 152 -5.08 -9.27 11.60
C ALA A 152 -3.93 -9.38 10.58
N GLN A 153 -4.03 -10.27 9.60
CA GLN A 153 -2.95 -10.58 8.65
C GLN A 153 -2.49 -9.34 7.87
N TYR A 154 -3.45 -8.57 7.35
CA TYR A 154 -3.14 -7.34 6.61
C TYR A 154 -2.48 -6.26 7.49
N PRO A 155 -3.03 -5.87 8.66
CA PRO A 155 -2.34 -4.98 9.60
C PRO A 155 -0.92 -5.44 9.96
N ILE A 156 -0.71 -6.73 10.24
CA ILE A 156 0.61 -7.27 10.57
C ILE A 156 1.59 -7.07 9.41
N SER A 157 1.18 -7.33 8.17
CA SER A 157 2.03 -7.08 6.99
C SER A 157 2.39 -5.60 6.83
N LYS A 158 1.48 -4.69 7.17
CA LYS A 158 1.73 -3.25 7.09
C LYS A 158 2.61 -2.74 8.24
N VAL A 159 2.55 -3.34 9.42
CA VAL A 159 3.54 -3.11 10.50
C VAL A 159 4.94 -3.53 10.05
N ALA A 160 5.06 -4.70 9.44
CA ALA A 160 6.35 -5.17 8.91
C ALA A 160 6.91 -4.22 7.83
N LEU A 161 6.06 -3.80 6.88
CA LEU A 161 6.43 -2.83 5.83
C LEU A 161 6.84 -1.48 6.41
N ALA A 162 6.15 -1.00 7.45
CA ALA A 162 6.51 0.26 8.12
C ALA A 162 7.91 0.16 8.75
N LYS A 163 8.22 -0.96 9.41
CA LYS A 163 9.56 -1.18 9.98
C LYS A 163 10.64 -1.30 8.90
N LEU A 164 10.36 -2.00 7.81
CA LEU A 164 11.25 -2.05 6.64
C LEU A 164 11.53 -0.63 6.10
N THR A 165 10.49 0.20 6.01
CA THR A 165 10.62 1.59 5.54
C THR A 165 11.56 2.40 6.44
N GLU A 166 11.47 2.24 7.76
CA GLU A 166 12.37 2.90 8.71
C GLU A 166 13.83 2.46 8.51
N VAL A 167 14.07 1.15 8.33
CA VAL A 167 15.41 0.59 8.09
C VAL A 167 15.98 1.15 6.79
N LEU A 168 15.24 1.03 5.67
CA LEU A 168 15.66 1.57 4.38
C LEU A 168 15.96 3.07 4.44
N ARG A 169 15.19 3.83 5.19
CA ARG A 169 15.41 5.26 5.39
C ARG A 169 16.76 5.57 6.03
N VAL A 170 17.19 4.74 6.99
CA VAL A 170 18.49 4.90 7.68
C VAL A 170 19.62 4.43 6.78
N GLU A 171 19.50 3.23 6.21
CA GLU A 171 20.55 2.62 5.38
C GLU A 171 20.82 3.37 4.08
N LEU A 172 19.77 3.92 3.44
CA LEU A 172 19.91 4.60 2.16
C LEU A 172 20.24 6.10 2.29
N LYS A 173 20.15 6.66 3.48
CA LYS A 173 20.48 8.07 3.74
C LYS A 173 21.89 8.49 3.31
N PRO A 174 22.97 7.70 3.56
CA PRO A 174 24.33 8.04 3.11
C PRO A 174 24.47 8.13 1.60
N PHE A 175 23.55 7.50 0.84
CA PHE A 175 23.50 7.53 -0.63
C PHE A 175 22.55 8.59 -1.18
N GLY A 176 22.06 9.50 -0.34
CA GLY A 176 21.15 10.57 -0.75
C GLY A 176 19.71 10.13 -1.00
N VAL A 177 19.37 8.83 -0.92
CA VAL A 177 18.04 8.34 -1.22
C VAL A 177 17.07 8.68 -0.09
N GLN A 178 16.01 9.39 -0.43
CA GLN A 178 14.95 9.74 0.51
C GLN A 178 13.86 8.68 0.52
N VAL A 179 13.62 8.05 1.66
CA VAL A 179 12.57 7.02 1.82
C VAL A 179 11.49 7.52 2.76
N THR A 180 10.22 7.24 2.47
CA THR A 180 9.08 7.61 3.32
C THR A 180 7.99 6.56 3.31
N SER A 181 7.23 6.48 4.42
CA SER A 181 5.94 5.78 4.48
C SER A 181 4.83 6.75 4.09
N LEU A 182 4.00 6.37 3.12
CA LEU A 182 2.73 7.02 2.80
C LEU A 182 1.59 6.14 3.31
N GLU A 183 0.79 6.66 4.21
CA GLU A 183 -0.29 5.94 4.90
C GLU A 183 -1.65 6.54 4.49
N PRO A 184 -2.29 6.00 3.44
CA PRO A 184 -3.59 6.45 2.97
C PRO A 184 -4.69 6.17 4.01
N ASN A 185 -5.51 7.16 4.33
CA ASN A 185 -6.67 7.01 5.19
C ASN A 185 -7.93 7.47 4.46
N GLY A 186 -8.96 6.60 4.36
CA GLY A 186 -10.23 6.92 3.74
C GLY A 186 -10.12 7.29 2.25
N VAL A 187 -9.57 6.41 1.43
CA VAL A 187 -9.55 6.55 -0.03
C VAL A 187 -10.46 5.50 -0.65
N GLU A 188 -11.32 5.92 -1.56
CA GLU A 188 -12.21 5.03 -2.29
C GLU A 188 -11.41 4.14 -3.25
N THR A 189 -11.41 2.84 -2.98
CA THR A 189 -10.68 1.84 -3.77
C THR A 189 -11.43 0.51 -3.74
N PRO A 190 -11.17 -0.40 -4.67
CA PRO A 190 -11.71 -1.77 -4.58
C PRO A 190 -11.39 -2.47 -3.25
N MET A 191 -10.29 -2.11 -2.59
CA MET A 191 -9.87 -2.69 -1.31
C MET A 191 -10.67 -2.16 -0.11
N THR A 192 -11.30 -1.00 -0.22
CA THR A 192 -12.07 -0.37 0.89
C THR A 192 -13.56 -0.69 0.86
N SER A 193 -14.05 -1.37 -0.17
CA SER A 193 -15.44 -1.80 -0.29
C SER A 193 -15.62 -3.18 0.35
N PHE A 194 -16.13 -3.23 1.58
CA PHE A 194 -16.51 -4.49 2.23
C PHE A 194 -17.84 -5.00 1.67
N ARG A 195 -17.86 -6.26 1.22
CA ARG A 195 -19.03 -6.90 0.62
C ARG A 195 -19.62 -7.94 1.59
N GLU A 196 -20.93 -8.16 1.50
CA GLU A 196 -21.59 -9.22 2.30
C GLU A 196 -21.00 -10.62 2.01
N GLN A 197 -20.58 -10.85 0.76
CA GLN A 197 -19.92 -12.09 0.39
C GLN A 197 -18.61 -12.32 1.18
N GLU A 198 -17.83 -11.29 1.41
CA GLU A 198 -16.58 -11.38 2.21
C GLU A 198 -16.85 -11.77 3.67
N LYS A 199 -18.02 -11.38 4.20
CA LYS A 199 -18.45 -11.79 5.53
C LYS A 199 -18.82 -13.29 5.57
N ILE A 200 -19.52 -13.76 4.54
CA ILE A 200 -19.87 -15.19 4.39
C ILE A 200 -18.58 -15.99 4.25
N ASP A 201 -17.66 -15.55 3.38
CA ASP A 201 -16.40 -16.22 3.12
C ASP A 201 -15.53 -16.26 4.38
N LEU A 202 -15.48 -15.18 5.17
CA LEU A 202 -14.76 -15.17 6.45
C LEU A 202 -15.27 -16.25 7.40
N TRP A 203 -16.59 -16.31 7.63
CA TRP A 203 -17.14 -17.31 8.55
C TRP A 203 -16.99 -18.73 8.04
N ALA A 204 -16.95 -18.93 6.73
CA ALA A 204 -16.68 -20.23 6.12
C ALA A 204 -15.24 -20.73 6.33
N THR A 205 -14.30 -19.86 6.72
CA THR A 205 -12.93 -20.29 7.05
C THR A 205 -12.83 -21.01 8.39
N PHE A 206 -13.84 -20.89 9.25
CA PHE A 206 -13.81 -21.48 10.59
C PHE A 206 -14.25 -22.95 10.59
N PRO A 207 -13.50 -23.85 11.22
CA PRO A 207 -13.97 -25.18 11.48
C PRO A 207 -15.22 -25.17 12.38
N GLU A 208 -16.10 -26.16 12.22
CA GLU A 208 -17.42 -26.21 12.87
C GLU A 208 -17.35 -26.01 14.40
N HIS A 209 -16.37 -26.63 15.05
CA HIS A 209 -16.21 -26.55 16.51
C HIS A 209 -15.78 -25.13 17.00
N LEU A 210 -15.21 -24.28 16.16
CA LEU A 210 -14.82 -22.90 16.50
C LEU A 210 -15.85 -21.87 16.06
N LEU A 211 -16.52 -22.09 14.94
CA LEU A 211 -17.41 -21.12 14.31
C LEU A 211 -18.40 -20.50 15.30
N GLY A 212 -19.14 -21.32 16.04
CA GLY A 212 -20.13 -20.85 17.00
C GLY A 212 -19.52 -20.06 18.18
N GLN A 213 -18.28 -20.36 18.56
CA GLN A 213 -17.57 -19.66 19.61
C GLN A 213 -17.18 -18.25 19.13
N TYR A 214 -16.55 -18.17 17.95
CA TYR A 214 -16.14 -16.88 17.40
C TYR A 214 -17.32 -15.98 17.05
N GLN A 215 -18.38 -16.53 16.45
CA GLN A 215 -19.58 -15.76 16.13
C GLN A 215 -20.31 -15.21 17.37
N ARG A 216 -20.22 -15.89 18.51
CA ARG A 216 -20.78 -15.36 19.77
C ARG A 216 -19.97 -14.21 20.35
N HIS A 217 -18.65 -14.24 20.22
CA HIS A 217 -17.78 -13.30 20.89
C HIS A 217 -17.35 -12.11 20.03
N PHE A 218 -17.31 -12.25 18.71
CA PHE A 218 -16.78 -11.22 17.83
C PHE A 218 -17.81 -10.73 16.81
N LYS A 219 -17.73 -9.43 16.52
CA LYS A 219 -18.41 -8.81 15.38
C LYS A 219 -17.57 -9.06 14.13
N TYR A 220 -18.23 -9.08 12.96
CA TYR A 220 -17.51 -9.07 11.70
C TYR A 220 -16.72 -7.74 11.56
N PRO A 221 -15.43 -7.77 11.21
CA PRO A 221 -14.61 -6.57 11.13
C PRO A 221 -15.16 -5.52 10.17
N GLY A 222 -15.69 -5.92 9.02
CA GLY A 222 -16.30 -5.04 8.04
C GLY A 222 -17.49 -4.25 8.60
N ASP A 223 -18.36 -4.89 9.41
CA ASP A 223 -19.49 -4.20 10.06
C ASP A 223 -18.99 -3.09 11.00
N VAL A 224 -17.92 -3.35 11.74
CA VAL A 224 -17.34 -2.37 12.69
C VAL A 224 -16.66 -1.22 11.95
N LEU A 225 -15.91 -1.52 10.89
CA LEU A 225 -15.17 -0.53 10.12
C LEU A 225 -16.08 0.33 9.22
N ASN A 226 -17.15 -0.26 8.68
CA ASN A 226 -18.14 0.46 7.86
C ASN A 226 -19.02 1.40 8.70
N THR A 227 -19.34 1.03 9.96
CA THR A 227 -20.13 1.91 10.85
C THR A 227 -19.36 3.17 11.28
N ALA A 228 -18.02 3.12 11.24
CA ALA A 228 -17.21 4.31 11.36
C ALA A 228 -17.27 5.08 10.02
N SER A 229 -18.36 5.80 9.75
CA SER A 229 -18.59 6.60 8.53
C SER A 229 -17.50 7.66 8.36
N PHE A 230 -16.32 7.22 7.91
CA PHE A 230 -15.27 8.15 7.52
C PHE A 230 -15.57 8.65 6.10
N PRO A 231 -15.48 9.95 5.85
CA PRO A 231 -15.54 10.44 4.49
C PRO A 231 -14.42 9.79 3.68
N LEU A 232 -14.74 9.41 2.43
CA LEU A 232 -13.76 8.86 1.49
C LEU A 232 -13.38 9.96 0.49
N TRP A 233 -12.09 10.08 0.21
CA TRP A 233 -11.60 10.86 -0.92
C TRP A 233 -11.53 10.00 -2.17
N SER A 234 -11.74 10.62 -3.32
CA SER A 234 -11.45 9.94 -4.58
C SER A 234 -9.93 9.67 -4.72
N PRO A 235 -9.53 8.67 -5.52
CA PRO A 235 -8.12 8.45 -5.83
C PRO A 235 -7.43 9.70 -6.43
N GLU A 236 -8.15 10.50 -7.20
CA GLU A 236 -7.64 11.73 -7.79
C GLU A 236 -7.38 12.81 -6.73
N GLU A 237 -8.35 13.07 -5.85
CA GLU A 237 -8.19 14.02 -4.76
C GLU A 237 -7.02 13.63 -3.85
N PHE A 238 -6.91 12.33 -3.53
CA PHE A 238 -5.80 11.80 -2.74
C PHE A 238 -4.46 12.02 -3.45
N ALA A 239 -4.37 11.70 -4.75
CA ALA A 239 -3.15 11.86 -5.54
C ALA A 239 -2.70 13.31 -5.61
N ASP A 240 -3.62 14.26 -5.75
CA ASP A 240 -3.31 15.70 -5.70
C ASP A 240 -2.68 16.12 -4.37
N LYS A 241 -3.19 15.62 -3.25
CA LYS A 241 -2.62 15.89 -1.92
C LYS A 241 -1.24 15.25 -1.75
N VAL A 242 -1.07 14.02 -2.23
CA VAL A 242 0.22 13.30 -2.21
C VAL A 242 1.24 14.03 -3.06
N TYR A 243 0.88 14.44 -4.27
CA TYR A 243 1.77 15.20 -5.16
C TYR A 243 2.29 16.45 -4.46
N LYS A 244 1.39 17.29 -3.94
CA LYS A 244 1.74 18.56 -3.28
C LYS A 244 2.54 18.37 -2.00
N LYS A 245 2.15 17.40 -1.15
CA LYS A 245 2.72 17.25 0.21
C LYS A 245 3.92 16.31 0.27
N VAL A 246 4.01 15.34 -0.63
CA VAL A 246 5.05 14.29 -0.60
C VAL A 246 5.99 14.44 -1.79
N ILE A 247 5.45 14.38 -3.02
CA ILE A 247 6.28 14.34 -4.22
C ILE A 247 6.97 15.67 -4.48
N CYS A 248 6.32 16.82 -4.20
CA CYS A 248 6.93 18.15 -4.32
C CYS A 248 7.66 18.61 -3.03
N ALA A 249 7.70 17.79 -1.98
CA ALA A 249 8.37 18.19 -0.75
C ALA A 249 9.88 18.34 -0.96
N LYS A 250 10.46 19.44 -0.50
CA LYS A 250 11.90 19.66 -0.56
C LYS A 250 12.70 18.57 0.19
N ARG A 251 12.13 18.03 1.26
CA ARG A 251 12.69 16.93 2.06
C ARG A 251 11.58 16.02 2.58
N LEU A 252 11.72 14.72 2.39
CA LEU A 252 10.71 13.77 2.85
C LEU A 252 10.74 13.59 4.37
N LYS A 253 9.56 13.71 4.99
CA LYS A 253 9.34 13.29 6.39
C LYS A 253 9.44 11.77 6.49
N PRO A 254 9.67 11.21 7.70
CA PRO A 254 9.66 9.76 7.88
C PRO A 254 8.36 9.09 7.43
N ARG A 255 7.22 9.76 7.66
CA ARG A 255 5.89 9.28 7.28
C ARG A 255 4.95 10.43 6.95
N TYR A 256 3.96 10.11 6.14
CA TYR A 256 2.82 10.98 5.81
C TYR A 256 1.53 10.18 5.96
N VAL A 257 0.68 10.56 6.90
CA VAL A 257 -0.69 10.04 6.98
C VAL A 257 -1.59 11.03 6.28
N ILE A 258 -2.23 10.61 5.19
CA ILE A 258 -2.99 11.50 4.30
C ILE A 258 -4.39 10.93 4.10
N GLY A 259 -5.39 11.76 4.31
CA GLY A 259 -6.80 11.43 4.14
C GLY A 259 -7.66 12.07 5.20
N PRO A 260 -8.97 11.85 5.15
CA PRO A 260 -9.91 12.32 6.16
C PRO A 260 -9.55 11.75 7.54
N ASN A 261 -9.56 12.60 8.57
CA ASN A 261 -9.28 12.20 9.95
C ASN A 261 -7.93 11.47 10.17
N ALA A 262 -6.98 11.66 9.24
CA ALA A 262 -5.69 10.95 9.21
C ALA A 262 -4.84 11.11 10.49
N TRP A 263 -5.13 12.10 11.32
CA TRP A 263 -4.41 12.39 12.57
C TRP A 263 -4.85 11.49 13.76
N ILE A 264 -6.05 10.89 13.70
CA ILE A 264 -6.64 10.17 14.84
C ILE A 264 -5.80 8.96 15.26
N LEU A 265 -5.58 8.03 14.34
CA LEU A 265 -4.89 6.77 14.66
C LEU A 265 -3.43 6.96 15.10
N PRO A 266 -2.61 7.78 14.42
CA PRO A 266 -1.25 8.06 14.88
C PRO A 266 -1.21 8.79 16.24
N THR A 267 -2.21 9.64 16.52
CA THR A 267 -2.31 10.32 17.82
C THR A 267 -2.68 9.34 18.92
N LEU A 268 -3.64 8.46 18.67
CA LEU A 268 -4.01 7.39 19.59
C LEU A 268 -2.82 6.46 19.87
N ASP A 269 -2.08 6.05 18.82
CA ASP A 269 -0.90 5.22 18.96
C ASP A 269 0.20 5.88 19.81
N ARG A 270 0.39 7.18 19.64
CA ARG A 270 1.43 7.94 20.35
C ARG A 270 1.11 8.18 21.84
N TRP A 271 -0.15 8.45 22.17
CA TRP A 271 -0.52 8.96 23.49
C TRP A 271 -1.27 7.97 24.37
N ALA A 272 -1.96 6.99 23.79
CA ALA A 272 -2.65 5.97 24.59
C ALA A 272 -1.70 4.81 24.91
N SER A 273 -1.75 4.33 26.16
CA SER A 273 -1.02 3.13 26.54
C SER A 273 -1.48 1.93 25.75
N LYS A 274 -0.60 0.92 25.58
CA LYS A 274 -0.94 -0.32 24.87
C LYS A 274 -2.21 -0.96 25.43
N SER A 275 -2.33 -1.07 26.76
CA SER A 275 -3.50 -1.66 27.40
C SER A 275 -4.79 -0.84 27.19
N ALA A 276 -4.69 0.50 27.09
CA ALA A 276 -5.86 1.33 26.79
C ALA A 276 -6.34 1.11 25.35
N ARG A 277 -5.42 0.99 24.39
CA ARG A 277 -5.73 0.67 22.98
C ARG A 277 -6.34 -0.72 22.85
N GLU A 278 -5.77 -1.72 23.50
CA GLU A 278 -6.29 -3.10 23.51
C GLU A 278 -7.74 -3.13 24.03
N ARG A 279 -8.03 -2.49 25.16
CA ARG A 279 -9.39 -2.37 25.69
C ARG A 279 -10.36 -1.64 24.75
N LEU A 280 -9.88 -0.59 24.07
CA LEU A 280 -10.69 0.12 23.08
C LEU A 280 -11.09 -0.80 21.92
N PHE A 281 -10.12 -1.49 21.33
CA PHE A 281 -10.37 -2.39 20.21
C PHE A 281 -11.17 -3.62 20.62
N GLU A 282 -10.92 -4.19 21.81
CA GLU A 282 -11.75 -5.24 22.38
C GLU A 282 -13.22 -4.77 22.45
N LYS A 283 -13.50 -3.60 23.02
CA LYS A 283 -14.85 -3.05 23.11
C LYS A 283 -15.50 -2.82 21.73
N MET A 284 -14.72 -2.43 20.72
CA MET A 284 -15.24 -2.20 19.36
C MET A 284 -15.66 -3.50 18.68
N PHE A 285 -14.82 -4.54 18.76
CA PHE A 285 -14.99 -5.76 18.00
C PHE A 285 -15.66 -6.90 18.75
N ARG A 286 -15.71 -6.87 20.08
CA ARG A 286 -16.40 -7.87 20.90
C ARG A 286 -17.91 -7.63 20.92
N LYS A 287 -18.67 -8.72 20.90
CA LYS A 287 -20.10 -8.68 21.17
C LYS A 287 -20.35 -8.54 22.68
N PRO A 288 -21.47 -7.92 23.08
CA PRO A 288 -21.87 -7.81 24.48
C PRO A 288 -21.99 -9.16 25.18
#